data_ed25aa2b00d0ff041b55913fa39cfc25
#
_entry.id   ed25aa2b00d0ff041b55913fa39cfc25
#
_cell.length_a   1.000
_cell.length_b   1.000
_cell.length_c   1.000
_cell.angle_alpha   90.00
_cell.angle_beta   90.00
_cell.angle_gamma   90.00
#
_symmetry.space_group_name_H-M   'P 1'
#
loop_
_entity.id
_entity.type
_entity.pdbx_description
1 polymer ?
#
loop_
_entity_poly.entity_id
_entity_poly.type
_entity_poly.pdbx_seq_one_letter_code
_entity_poly.pdbx_strand_id
1 'polypeptide(L)'
;MVGYRICPACGDENGINEEYCMNCGQKLIEGEVDIDSLNEKLVISPNRIILLDLNYTLISNSWDIRHDRLPQKIYNRKYEHALVDLIRDNYVILITASPYYTSFDSLKHIEENTDLKIDESFWNFGKRPHELKKYWLEKAVIPTHGDDFSRYLAIESNERTRRMYEGFGIEARPKGDFI
;
A
#
# COMPACT_ATOMS: atom_id res chain seq x y z
N MET A 1 23.02 20.92 14.74
CA MET A 1 21.66 20.57 14.26
C MET A 1 21.71 19.11 13.88
N VAL A 2 20.86 18.28 14.48
CA VAL A 2 20.78 16.87 14.12
C VAL A 2 19.88 16.82 12.87
N GLY A 3 20.46 16.49 11.72
CA GLY A 3 19.70 16.35 10.48
C GLY A 3 18.86 15.08 10.50
N TYR A 4 17.70 15.12 9.90
CA TYR A 4 16.82 13.96 9.67
C TYR A 4 16.40 13.88 8.20
N ARG A 5 16.00 12.70 7.77
CA ARG A 5 15.45 12.42 6.44
C ARG A 5 14.03 11.92 6.58
N ILE A 6 13.14 12.39 5.70
CA ILE A 6 11.79 11.86 5.60
C ILE A 6 11.79 10.69 4.62
N CYS A 7 11.27 9.55 5.04
CA CYS A 7 11.13 8.40 4.15
C CYS A 7 10.10 8.69 3.05
N PRO A 8 10.46 8.57 1.77
CA PRO A 8 9.54 8.85 0.67
C PRO A 8 8.39 7.85 0.57
N ALA A 9 8.56 6.65 1.13
CA ALA A 9 7.55 5.60 1.05
C ALA A 9 6.49 5.66 2.16
N CYS A 10 6.86 6.08 3.39
CA CYS A 10 5.93 6.06 4.54
C CYS A 10 5.86 7.37 5.32
N GLY A 11 6.69 8.36 4.98
CA GLY A 11 6.74 9.66 5.66
C GLY A 11 7.43 9.65 7.03
N ASP A 12 8.10 8.55 7.41
CA ASP A 12 8.76 8.46 8.72
C ASP A 12 10.05 9.27 8.77
N GLU A 13 10.34 9.85 9.93
CA GLU A 13 11.60 10.56 10.20
C GLU A 13 12.70 9.55 10.54
N ASN A 14 13.82 9.64 9.85
CA ASN A 14 14.98 8.77 10.04
C ASN A 14 16.22 9.61 10.29
N GLY A 15 17.20 9.06 11.01
CA GLY A 15 18.50 9.71 11.19
C GLY A 15 19.18 9.95 9.82
N ILE A 16 19.96 11.03 9.71
CA ILE A 16 20.61 11.40 8.45
C ILE A 16 21.58 10.32 7.94
N ASN A 17 22.09 9.48 8.83
CA ASN A 17 23.01 8.39 8.52
C ASN A 17 22.32 7.03 8.29
N GLU A 18 21.00 6.96 8.41
CA GLU A 18 20.26 5.71 8.21
C GLU A 18 20.19 5.40 6.71
N GLU A 19 20.60 4.21 6.33
CA GLU A 19 20.58 3.73 4.94
C GLU A 19 19.17 3.21 4.54
N TYR A 20 18.40 2.79 5.54
CA TYR A 20 17.05 2.25 5.37
C TYR A 20 16.09 2.88 6.38
N CYS A 21 14.85 3.08 5.98
CA CYS A 21 13.81 3.55 6.87
C CYS A 21 13.54 2.52 7.98
N MET A 22 13.67 2.95 9.22
CA MET A 22 13.47 2.09 10.40
C MET A 22 12.03 1.59 10.54
N ASN A 23 11.06 2.30 9.93
CA ASN A 23 9.65 1.93 10.00
C ASN A 23 9.24 0.96 8.87
N CYS A 24 9.57 1.26 7.61
CA CYS A 24 9.08 0.49 6.46
C CYS A 24 10.16 -0.30 5.71
N GLY A 25 11.46 -0.11 6.06
CA GLY A 25 12.58 -0.79 5.41
C GLY A 25 12.98 -0.22 4.05
N GLN A 26 12.35 0.88 3.61
CA GLN A 26 12.70 1.55 2.35
C GLN A 26 14.12 2.08 2.42
N LYS A 27 14.91 1.87 1.37
CA LYS A 27 16.24 2.45 1.26
C LYS A 27 16.13 3.98 1.14
N LEU A 28 16.85 4.68 2.03
CA LEU A 28 16.92 6.15 2.03
C LEU A 28 18.10 6.54 1.14
N ILE A 29 17.82 6.96 -0.09
CA ILE A 29 18.83 7.23 -1.10
C ILE A 29 19.67 8.45 -0.71
N GLU A 30 21.00 8.33 -0.72
CA GLU A 30 21.92 9.46 -0.79
C GLU A 30 22.15 9.80 -2.27
N GLY A 31 21.86 11.02 -2.66
CA GLY A 31 22.23 11.50 -3.96
C GLY A 31 21.25 12.54 -4.51
N GLU A 32 21.76 13.46 -5.28
CA GLU A 32 20.95 14.31 -6.15
C GLU A 32 20.14 13.40 -7.07
N VAL A 33 18.83 13.36 -6.82
CA VAL A 33 17.90 12.67 -7.70
C VAL A 33 17.81 13.52 -8.95
N ASP A 34 18.14 12.95 -10.10
CA ASP A 34 17.89 13.56 -11.39
C ASP A 34 16.37 13.76 -11.54
N ILE A 35 15.92 15.00 -11.33
CA ILE A 35 14.52 15.38 -11.28
C ILE A 35 13.81 15.11 -12.62
N ASP A 36 14.54 15.05 -13.71
CA ASP A 36 13.98 14.81 -15.04
C ASP A 36 13.62 13.33 -15.28
N SER A 37 14.27 12.39 -14.57
CA SER A 37 13.93 10.96 -14.64
C SER A 37 12.75 10.54 -13.77
N LEU A 38 12.28 11.41 -12.87
CA LEU A 38 11.19 11.15 -11.92
C LEU A 38 9.80 11.52 -12.47
N ASN A 39 9.70 12.08 -13.66
CA ASN A 39 8.43 12.63 -14.16
C ASN A 39 7.62 11.68 -15.05
N GLU A 40 8.08 10.48 -15.37
CA GLU A 40 7.26 9.47 -16.03
C GLU A 40 6.53 8.63 -14.97
N LYS A 41 5.38 9.11 -14.51
CA LYS A 41 4.48 8.31 -13.67
C LYS A 41 4.05 7.07 -14.45
N LEU A 42 4.11 5.92 -13.78
CA LEU A 42 3.72 4.67 -14.40
C LEU A 42 2.22 4.67 -14.71
N VAL A 43 1.88 4.20 -15.90
CA VAL A 43 0.49 4.01 -16.33
C VAL A 43 0.07 2.58 -15.97
N ILE A 44 -1.05 2.45 -15.27
CA ILE A 44 -1.61 1.14 -14.95
C ILE A 44 -2.38 0.63 -16.17
N SER A 45 -1.98 -0.53 -16.70
CA SER A 45 -2.69 -1.17 -17.79
C SER A 45 -4.10 -1.58 -17.35
N PRO A 46 -5.12 -1.45 -18.22
CA PRO A 46 -6.47 -1.90 -17.89
C PRO A 46 -6.53 -3.41 -17.70
N ASN A 47 -7.55 -3.86 -16.97
CA ASN A 47 -7.83 -5.28 -16.69
C ASN A 47 -6.79 -6.01 -15.82
N ARG A 48 -6.01 -5.27 -15.04
CA ARG A 48 -5.14 -5.85 -14.02
C ARG A 48 -5.92 -6.18 -12.75
N ILE A 49 -5.41 -7.13 -11.97
CA ILE A 49 -5.85 -7.39 -10.61
C ILE A 49 -4.95 -6.58 -9.67
N ILE A 50 -5.51 -5.58 -9.02
CA ILE A 50 -4.77 -4.71 -8.11
C ILE A 50 -4.79 -5.30 -6.70
N LEU A 51 -3.63 -5.64 -6.16
CA LEU A 51 -3.45 -6.02 -4.76
C LEU A 51 -3.11 -4.74 -3.99
N LEU A 52 -4.13 -4.15 -3.36
CA LEU A 52 -4.04 -2.83 -2.74
C LEU A 52 -3.76 -2.94 -1.24
N ASP A 53 -2.75 -2.24 -0.75
CA ASP A 53 -2.58 -1.98 0.68
C ASP A 53 -3.41 -0.78 1.14
N LEU A 54 -3.78 -0.77 2.42
CA LEU A 54 -4.63 0.28 3.00
C LEU A 54 -3.81 1.42 3.61
N ASN A 55 -3.02 1.11 4.66
CA ASN A 55 -2.30 2.12 5.41
C ASN A 55 -1.07 2.61 4.66
N TYR A 56 -0.81 3.92 4.67
CA TYR A 56 0.28 4.56 3.95
C TYR A 56 0.23 4.40 2.42
N THR A 57 -0.77 3.70 1.89
CA THR A 57 -1.00 3.47 0.47
C THR A 57 -2.29 4.15 0.02
N LEU A 58 -3.45 3.55 0.28
CA LEU A 58 -4.75 4.17 -0.02
C LEU A 58 -5.07 5.33 0.94
N ILE A 59 -4.68 5.23 2.22
CA ILE A 59 -4.87 6.29 3.21
C ILE A 59 -3.72 7.30 3.12
N SER A 60 -4.02 8.55 2.73
CA SER A 60 -3.04 9.62 2.53
C SER A 60 -2.47 10.17 3.84
N ASN A 61 -3.28 10.25 4.89
CA ASN A 61 -2.91 10.80 6.19
C ASN A 61 -2.63 9.73 7.26
N SER A 62 -2.19 8.54 6.87
CA SER A 62 -1.92 7.43 7.82
C SER A 62 -0.98 7.84 8.95
N TRP A 63 0.00 8.70 8.65
CA TRP A 63 0.95 9.21 9.63
C TRP A 63 0.27 10.08 10.68
N ASP A 64 -0.61 11.00 10.28
CA ASP A 64 -1.27 11.94 11.19
C ASP A 64 -2.18 11.23 12.20
N ILE A 65 -2.89 10.20 11.72
CA ILE A 65 -3.87 9.44 12.51
C ILE A 65 -3.28 8.19 13.18
N ARG A 66 -1.96 7.96 13.14
CA ARG A 66 -1.36 6.71 13.65
C ARG A 66 -1.61 6.46 15.14
N HIS A 67 -1.77 7.52 15.91
CA HIS A 67 -2.03 7.46 17.35
C HIS A 67 -3.52 7.57 17.73
N ASP A 68 -4.41 7.81 16.75
CA ASP A 68 -5.83 7.86 16.99
C ASP A 68 -6.35 6.50 17.46
N ARG A 69 -7.30 6.53 18.39
CA ARG A 69 -8.01 5.32 18.84
C ARG A 69 -9.20 5.04 17.94
N LEU A 70 -9.60 3.76 17.87
CA LEU A 70 -10.85 3.38 17.23
C LEU A 70 -12.07 3.85 18.04
N PRO A 71 -13.18 4.26 17.39
CA PRO A 71 -13.40 4.27 15.94
C PRO A 71 -12.85 5.53 15.24
N GLN A 72 -12.41 6.53 16.02
CA GLN A 72 -11.98 7.83 15.50
C GLN A 72 -10.93 7.72 14.41
N LYS A 73 -9.98 6.78 14.56
CA LYS A 73 -8.96 6.50 13.56
C LYS A 73 -9.54 6.19 12.17
N ILE A 74 -10.71 5.55 12.09
CA ILE A 74 -11.36 5.24 10.81
C ILE A 74 -12.00 6.51 10.25
N TYR A 75 -12.73 7.26 11.05
CA TYR A 75 -13.43 8.47 10.61
C TYR A 75 -12.51 9.63 10.23
N ASN A 76 -11.28 9.65 10.75
CA ASN A 76 -10.28 10.69 10.41
C ASN A 76 -9.46 10.34 9.15
N ARG A 77 -9.70 9.21 8.48
CA ARG A 77 -8.97 8.83 7.27
C ARG A 77 -9.26 9.78 6.12
N LYS A 78 -8.19 10.14 5.41
CA LYS A 78 -8.25 10.79 4.10
C LYS A 78 -7.66 9.83 3.08
N TYR A 79 -8.15 9.87 1.85
CA TYR A 79 -7.76 8.93 0.81
C TYR A 79 -6.94 9.61 -0.30
N GLU A 80 -6.12 8.81 -0.98
CA GLU A 80 -5.35 9.21 -2.16
C GLU A 80 -6.26 9.16 -3.40
N HIS A 81 -7.02 10.24 -3.65
CA HIS A 81 -7.96 10.28 -4.77
C HIS A 81 -7.27 10.10 -6.13
N ALA A 82 -6.04 10.62 -6.30
CA ALA A 82 -5.28 10.39 -7.52
C ALA A 82 -4.98 8.89 -7.75
N LEU A 83 -4.70 8.13 -6.69
CA LEU A 83 -4.54 6.67 -6.79
C LEU A 83 -5.87 5.99 -7.08
N VAL A 84 -6.96 6.42 -6.43
CA VAL A 84 -8.32 5.90 -6.70
C VAL A 84 -8.66 6.04 -8.19
N ASP A 85 -8.44 7.22 -8.77
CA ASP A 85 -8.71 7.49 -10.20
C ASP A 85 -7.94 6.58 -11.15
N LEU A 86 -6.72 6.18 -10.77
CA LEU A 86 -5.88 5.30 -11.58
C LEU A 86 -6.30 3.83 -11.53
N ILE A 87 -6.91 3.37 -10.42
CA ILE A 87 -7.18 1.94 -10.21
C ILE A 87 -8.66 1.57 -10.26
N ARG A 88 -9.58 2.51 -10.21
CA ARG A 88 -11.03 2.26 -10.07
C ARG A 88 -11.65 1.39 -11.17
N ASP A 89 -11.08 1.37 -12.37
CA ASP A 89 -11.55 0.56 -13.50
C ASP A 89 -10.92 -0.84 -13.55
N ASN A 90 -10.14 -1.20 -12.53
CA ASN A 90 -9.51 -2.52 -12.39
C ASN A 90 -10.26 -3.38 -11.35
N TYR A 91 -9.93 -4.66 -11.29
CA TYR A 91 -10.38 -5.53 -10.21
C TYR A 91 -9.52 -5.30 -8.98
N VAL A 92 -10.10 -4.81 -7.89
CA VAL A 92 -9.36 -4.36 -6.70
C VAL A 92 -9.56 -5.30 -5.54
N ILE A 93 -8.46 -5.91 -5.09
CA ILE A 93 -8.38 -6.77 -3.90
C ILE A 93 -7.64 -6.01 -2.81
N LEU A 94 -8.33 -5.62 -1.76
CA LEU A 94 -7.73 -4.98 -0.59
C LEU A 94 -7.10 -6.04 0.32
N ILE A 95 -5.78 -6.00 0.54
CA ILE A 95 -5.08 -6.89 1.48
C ILE A 95 -4.35 -6.03 2.51
N THR A 96 -4.89 -5.99 3.73
CA THR A 96 -4.43 -5.06 4.76
C THR A 96 -4.00 -5.73 6.06
N ALA A 97 -2.98 -5.16 6.71
CA ALA A 97 -2.59 -5.55 8.07
C ALA A 97 -3.52 -4.99 9.16
N SER A 98 -4.52 -4.20 8.81
CA SER A 98 -5.53 -3.72 9.74
C SER A 98 -6.34 -4.88 10.32
N PRO A 99 -6.72 -4.83 11.61
CA PRO A 99 -7.44 -5.91 12.25
C PRO A 99 -8.81 -6.21 11.61
N TYR A 100 -9.18 -7.47 11.52
CA TYR A 100 -10.43 -7.93 10.92
C TYR A 100 -11.68 -7.24 11.50
N TYR A 101 -11.71 -7.01 12.81
CA TYR A 101 -12.87 -6.38 13.46
C TYR A 101 -13.12 -4.92 13.01
N THR A 102 -12.16 -4.33 12.27
CA THR A 102 -12.33 -2.99 11.68
C THR A 102 -12.82 -3.03 10.23
N SER A 103 -13.04 -4.22 9.67
CA SER A 103 -13.30 -4.41 8.23
C SER A 103 -14.56 -3.72 7.77
N PHE A 104 -15.68 -3.94 8.46
CA PHE A 104 -16.98 -3.38 8.11
C PHE A 104 -16.96 -1.85 8.06
N ASP A 105 -16.51 -1.20 9.14
CA ASP A 105 -16.44 0.26 9.22
C ASP A 105 -15.44 0.84 8.23
N SER A 106 -14.33 0.14 7.99
CA SER A 106 -13.31 0.58 7.05
C SER A 106 -13.79 0.52 5.61
N LEU A 107 -14.45 -0.57 5.18
CA LEU A 107 -15.01 -0.71 3.84
C LEU A 107 -16.12 0.31 3.60
N LYS A 108 -17.02 0.46 4.56
CA LYS A 108 -18.08 1.48 4.51
C LYS A 108 -17.47 2.89 4.36
N HIS A 109 -16.43 3.22 5.12
CA HIS A 109 -15.80 4.53 5.05
C HIS A 109 -15.07 4.76 3.72
N ILE A 110 -14.47 3.71 3.11
CA ILE A 110 -13.91 3.79 1.76
C ILE A 110 -15.02 4.09 0.75
N GLU A 111 -16.10 3.33 0.76
CA GLU A 111 -17.25 3.48 -0.14
C GLU A 111 -17.90 4.87 -0.03
N GLU A 112 -18.05 5.40 1.19
CA GLU A 112 -18.65 6.72 1.43
C GLU A 112 -17.76 7.91 1.05
N ASN A 113 -16.44 7.70 0.96
CA ASN A 113 -15.46 8.78 0.75
C ASN A 113 -14.63 8.63 -0.52
N THR A 114 -14.86 7.60 -1.33
CA THR A 114 -14.18 7.39 -2.60
C THR A 114 -15.13 6.74 -3.62
N ASP A 115 -14.79 6.85 -4.90
CA ASP A 115 -15.50 6.11 -5.98
C ASP A 115 -14.87 4.73 -6.22
N LEU A 116 -14.03 4.24 -5.29
CA LEU A 116 -13.33 2.97 -5.42
C LEU A 116 -14.21 1.81 -4.98
N LYS A 117 -14.50 0.92 -5.92
CA LYS A 117 -15.08 -0.39 -5.61
C LYS A 117 -13.99 -1.34 -5.14
N ILE A 118 -14.13 -1.88 -3.93
CA ILE A 118 -13.32 -3.00 -3.45
C ILE A 118 -14.07 -4.29 -3.80
N ASP A 119 -13.51 -5.09 -4.71
CA ASP A 119 -14.14 -6.34 -5.16
C ASP A 119 -13.98 -7.46 -4.13
N GLU A 120 -12.80 -7.54 -3.51
CA GLU A 120 -12.52 -8.48 -2.41
C GLU A 120 -11.67 -7.80 -1.33
N SER A 121 -11.76 -8.28 -0.10
CA SER A 121 -10.93 -7.76 0.99
C SER A 121 -10.46 -8.83 1.96
N PHE A 122 -9.19 -8.74 2.36
CA PHE A 122 -8.52 -9.66 3.27
C PHE A 122 -7.87 -8.89 4.42
N TRP A 123 -8.16 -9.31 5.65
CA TRP A 123 -7.87 -8.59 6.89
C TRP A 123 -6.99 -9.41 7.83
N ASN A 124 -6.41 -8.74 8.83
CA ASN A 124 -5.47 -9.38 9.74
C ASN A 124 -6.15 -10.07 10.93
N PHE A 125 -5.70 -11.30 11.17
CA PHE A 125 -6.06 -12.13 12.34
C PHE A 125 -4.86 -12.36 13.28
N GLY A 126 -3.90 -11.41 13.35
CA GLY A 126 -2.77 -11.48 14.28
C GLY A 126 -1.44 -11.92 13.66
N LYS A 127 -1.30 -11.89 12.35
CA LYS A 127 -0.02 -12.17 11.66
C LYS A 127 0.76 -10.87 11.38
N ARG A 128 2.07 -11.00 11.15
CA ARG A 128 2.89 -9.89 10.64
C ARG A 128 2.45 -9.52 9.21
N PRO A 129 2.58 -8.25 8.78
CA PRO A 129 2.03 -7.79 7.49
C PRO A 129 2.41 -8.65 6.28
N HIS A 130 3.70 -8.93 6.06
CA HIS A 130 4.16 -9.72 4.93
C HIS A 130 3.74 -11.20 5.02
N GLU A 131 3.69 -11.79 6.22
CA GLU A 131 3.22 -13.17 6.43
C GLU A 131 1.72 -13.29 6.18
N LEU A 132 0.95 -12.29 6.60
CA LEU A 132 -0.47 -12.20 6.34
C LEU A 132 -0.77 -12.12 4.86
N LYS A 133 -0.10 -11.20 4.15
CA LYS A 133 -0.35 -10.97 2.72
C LYS A 133 0.07 -12.17 1.89
N LYS A 134 1.19 -12.82 2.24
CA LYS A 134 1.58 -14.11 1.67
C LYS A 134 0.52 -15.19 1.90
N TYR A 135 0.02 -15.29 3.13
CA TYR A 135 -1.02 -16.27 3.48
C TYR A 135 -2.28 -16.10 2.63
N TRP A 136 -2.81 -14.87 2.51
CA TRP A 136 -4.01 -14.61 1.73
C TRP A 136 -3.77 -14.79 0.23
N LEU A 137 -2.59 -14.42 -0.27
CA LEU A 137 -2.21 -14.66 -1.66
C LEU A 137 -2.26 -16.16 -1.99
N GLU A 138 -1.63 -17.01 -1.17
CA GLU A 138 -1.57 -18.46 -1.37
C GLU A 138 -2.89 -19.19 -1.11
N LYS A 139 -3.71 -18.71 -0.15
CA LYS A 139 -4.89 -19.44 0.31
C LYS A 139 -6.20 -18.99 -0.31
N ALA A 140 -6.24 -17.79 -0.86
CA ALA A 140 -7.45 -17.21 -1.43
C ALA A 140 -7.23 -16.65 -2.84
N VAL A 141 -6.30 -15.72 -3.01
CA VAL A 141 -6.17 -14.95 -4.26
C VAL A 141 -5.73 -15.87 -5.41
N ILE A 142 -4.61 -16.58 -5.30
CA ILE A 142 -4.13 -17.48 -6.36
C ILE A 142 -5.14 -18.61 -6.67
N PRO A 143 -5.72 -19.29 -5.68
CA PRO A 143 -6.73 -20.32 -5.96
C PRO A 143 -7.97 -19.81 -6.69
N THR A 144 -8.34 -18.54 -6.49
CA THR A 144 -9.54 -17.94 -7.11
C THR A 144 -9.25 -17.33 -8.47
N HIS A 145 -8.12 -16.63 -8.63
CA HIS A 145 -7.82 -15.79 -9.80
C HIS A 145 -6.73 -16.37 -10.71
N GLY A 146 -6.08 -17.46 -10.29
CA GLY A 146 -5.03 -18.14 -11.05
C GLY A 146 -3.62 -17.61 -10.77
N ASP A 147 -2.64 -18.24 -11.39
CA ASP A 147 -1.21 -18.02 -11.21
C ASP A 147 -0.54 -17.29 -12.39
N ASP A 148 -1.32 -16.68 -13.26
CA ASP A 148 -0.80 -15.75 -14.26
C ASP A 148 -0.42 -14.42 -13.56
N PHE A 149 0.78 -14.42 -12.99
CA PHE A 149 1.26 -13.30 -12.17
C PHE A 149 1.48 -12.01 -12.95
N SER A 150 1.54 -12.04 -14.28
CA SER A 150 1.63 -10.84 -15.12
C SER A 150 0.36 -9.97 -15.04
N ARG A 151 -0.78 -10.56 -14.66
CA ARG A 151 -2.05 -9.85 -14.48
C ARG A 151 -2.14 -9.07 -13.17
N TYR A 152 -1.27 -9.34 -12.21
CA TYR A 152 -1.33 -8.70 -10.90
C TYR A 152 -0.43 -7.47 -10.84
N LEU A 153 -0.86 -6.48 -10.06
CA LEU A 153 -0.05 -5.36 -9.63
C LEU A 153 -0.30 -5.12 -8.14
N ALA A 154 0.74 -5.25 -7.33
CA ALA A 154 0.66 -4.90 -5.93
C ALA A 154 1.07 -3.44 -5.71
N ILE A 155 0.18 -2.64 -5.12
CA ILE A 155 0.49 -1.26 -4.69
C ILE A 155 0.61 -1.29 -3.17
N GLU A 156 1.84 -1.15 -2.69
CA GLU A 156 2.22 -1.51 -1.33
C GLU A 156 3.30 -0.58 -0.78
N SER A 157 3.06 0.03 0.37
CA SER A 157 4.02 0.94 1.02
C SER A 157 5.25 0.19 1.58
N ASN A 158 5.05 -1.00 2.15
CA ASN A 158 6.10 -1.74 2.84
C ASN A 158 6.99 -2.52 1.87
N GLU A 159 8.28 -2.18 1.81
CA GLU A 159 9.27 -2.82 0.93
C GLU A 159 9.39 -4.32 1.15
N ARG A 160 9.38 -4.78 2.40
CA ARG A 160 9.46 -6.21 2.70
C ARG A 160 8.28 -6.98 2.13
N THR A 161 7.11 -6.35 2.11
CA THR A 161 5.92 -6.92 1.50
C THR A 161 6.01 -6.89 -0.02
N ARG A 162 6.54 -5.81 -0.62
CA ARG A 162 6.80 -5.76 -2.07
C ARG A 162 7.75 -6.88 -2.51
N ARG A 163 8.88 -7.06 -1.82
CA ARG A 163 9.81 -8.16 -2.11
C ARG A 163 9.16 -9.55 -1.99
N MET A 164 8.19 -9.71 -1.08
CA MET A 164 7.43 -10.95 -0.99
C MET A 164 6.57 -11.17 -2.24
N TYR A 165 5.87 -10.14 -2.75
CA TYR A 165 5.09 -10.23 -3.99
C TYR A 165 5.99 -10.49 -5.21
N GLU A 166 7.12 -9.79 -5.32
CA GLU A 166 8.12 -9.99 -6.37
C GLU A 166 8.67 -11.42 -6.38
N GLY A 167 8.81 -12.05 -5.21
CA GLY A 167 9.19 -13.46 -5.08
C GLY A 167 8.18 -14.44 -5.69
N PHE A 168 6.92 -14.03 -5.94
CA PHE A 168 5.92 -14.77 -6.70
C PHE A 168 5.92 -14.40 -8.20
N GLY A 169 6.71 -13.41 -8.62
CA GLY A 169 6.68 -12.85 -9.98
C GLY A 169 5.61 -11.78 -10.18
N ILE A 170 5.01 -11.27 -9.10
CA ILE A 170 4.04 -10.18 -9.13
C ILE A 170 4.78 -8.85 -9.11
N GLU A 171 4.46 -7.96 -10.05
CA GLU A 171 4.94 -6.58 -10.02
C GLU A 171 4.44 -5.89 -8.75
N ALA A 172 5.35 -5.31 -7.95
CA ALA A 172 5.01 -4.62 -6.72
C ALA A 172 5.69 -3.25 -6.64
N ARG A 173 4.89 -2.20 -6.44
CA ARG A 173 5.33 -0.81 -6.48
C ARG A 173 4.82 -0.01 -5.29
N PRO A 174 5.56 1.00 -4.81
CA PRO A 174 5.02 1.99 -3.90
C PRO A 174 4.06 2.92 -4.66
N LYS A 175 3.11 3.56 -3.96
CA LYS A 175 2.18 4.51 -4.60
C LYS A 175 2.88 5.68 -5.28
N GLY A 176 4.04 6.09 -4.76
CA GLY A 176 4.82 7.22 -5.31
C GLY A 176 5.33 7.01 -6.74
N ASP A 177 5.32 5.77 -7.26
CA ASP A 177 5.66 5.49 -8.65
C ASP A 177 4.52 5.91 -9.60
N PHE A 178 3.31 6.15 -9.08
CA PHE A 178 2.10 6.44 -9.86
C PHE A 178 1.55 7.85 -9.67
N ILE A 179 1.73 8.44 -8.47
CA ILE A 179 1.12 9.73 -8.08
C ILE A 179 2.09 10.69 -7.41
#